data_84ad1b921b5398ab46315ae1ff931ae6
#
_entry.id   84ad1b921b5398ab46315ae1ff931ae6
#
_cell.length_a   1.000
_cell.length_b   1.000
_cell.length_c   1.000
_cell.angle_alpha   90.00
_cell.angle_beta   90.00
_cell.angle_gamma   90.00
#
_symmetry.space_group_name_H-M   'P 1'
#
loop_
_entity.id
_entity.type
_entity.pdbx_description
1 polymer ?
#
loop_
_entity_poly.entity_id
_entity_poly.type
_entity_poly.pdbx_seq_one_letter_code
_entity_poly.pdbx_strand_id
1 'polypeptide(L)'
;MGVETVVHTFLGVLWSAWTRPDILHIHSVGPALFTPLARAFGLRVVVTHHLANYENKKWGPIGRLILRLGERVGMSFADGRIAVSAVLGERMQRTYRVPVVIIPNGVGRPRKLRSTKVLTAFGLEPARYVLTVARLDEQKRQLDLIKAYARIPSPPWKLALVGGADYASVYARAVVQAASATADVVLLGRQTGEALSELYTHAGVFVLPSSHEGQPIAVLEAMSYGCPTILSDIPPHREIGASNAQFVPVGDITALAQRLMATFDVEPSRRLDAGEQERFMKNHDWQEIARRTVGVYQTALAQRRSANRLSLPRG
;
A
#
# COMPACT_ATOMS: atom_id res chain seq x y z
N MET A 1 11.16 2.98 14.56
CA MET A 1 11.26 4.29 13.89
C MET A 1 12.72 4.70 14.00
N GLY A 2 13.40 4.97 12.89
CA GLY A 2 14.78 5.40 12.93
C GLY A 2 14.89 6.81 13.50
N VAL A 3 16.02 7.14 14.14
CA VAL A 3 16.30 8.48 14.66
C VAL A 3 16.08 9.54 13.58
N GLU A 4 16.47 9.24 12.35
CA GLU A 4 16.30 10.09 11.18
C GLU A 4 14.83 10.50 10.97
N THR A 5 13.87 9.55 11.03
CA THR A 5 12.43 9.86 10.88
C THR A 5 11.93 10.78 12.00
N VAL A 6 12.40 10.58 13.24
CA VAL A 6 12.01 11.41 14.39
C VAL A 6 12.52 12.84 14.19
N VAL A 7 13.82 13.00 13.90
CA VAL A 7 14.45 14.29 13.68
C VAL A 7 13.82 15.02 12.49
N HIS A 8 13.64 14.34 11.36
CA HIS A 8 13.00 14.92 10.18
C HIS A 8 11.58 15.43 10.49
N THR A 9 10.77 14.62 11.18
CA THR A 9 9.40 15.02 11.50
C THR A 9 9.37 16.19 12.49
N PHE A 10 10.22 16.17 13.51
CA PHE A 10 10.34 17.28 14.46
C PHE A 10 10.71 18.58 13.76
N LEU A 11 11.74 18.57 12.93
CA LEU A 11 12.18 19.75 12.15
C LEU A 11 11.08 20.20 11.18
N GLY A 12 10.35 19.27 10.54
CA GLY A 12 9.21 19.59 9.68
C GLY A 12 8.09 20.31 10.43
N VAL A 13 7.79 19.91 11.67
CA VAL A 13 6.80 20.61 12.51
C VAL A 13 7.29 22.01 12.90
N LEU A 14 8.56 22.18 13.26
CA LEU A 14 9.14 23.51 13.57
C LEU A 14 9.11 24.43 12.35
N TRP A 15 9.49 23.91 11.19
CA TRP A 15 9.41 24.64 9.92
C TRP A 15 7.97 25.07 9.61
N SER A 16 7.01 24.16 9.78
CA SER A 16 5.58 24.47 9.59
C SER A 16 5.08 25.50 10.61
N ALA A 17 5.58 25.47 11.85
CA ALA A 17 5.25 26.47 12.85
C ALA A 17 5.76 27.87 12.47
N TRP A 18 6.88 27.96 11.76
CA TRP A 18 7.42 29.23 11.23
C TRP A 18 6.69 29.69 9.97
N THR A 19 6.47 28.80 8.98
CA THR A 19 5.84 29.13 7.70
C THR A 19 4.32 29.29 7.76
N ARG A 20 3.69 28.80 8.85
CA ARG A 20 2.24 28.95 9.12
C ARG A 20 1.32 28.49 7.98
N PRO A 21 1.48 27.28 7.43
CA PRO A 21 0.53 26.75 6.44
C PRO A 21 -0.87 26.65 7.03
N ASP A 22 -1.90 26.72 6.19
CA ASP A 22 -3.29 26.53 6.63
C ASP A 22 -3.55 25.15 7.20
N ILE A 23 -2.91 24.13 6.61
CA ILE A 23 -2.99 22.72 7.03
C ILE A 23 -1.59 22.10 7.07
N LEU A 24 -1.28 21.41 8.15
CA LEU A 24 -0.19 20.45 8.23
C LEU A 24 -0.76 19.03 8.06
N HIS A 25 -0.46 18.36 6.95
CA HIS A 25 -0.90 16.98 6.73
C HIS A 25 0.22 16.00 7.07
N ILE A 26 -0.02 15.17 8.08
CA ILE A 26 0.92 14.17 8.58
C ILE A 26 0.52 12.78 8.07
N HIS A 27 1.44 12.08 7.43
CA HIS A 27 1.23 10.72 6.95
C HIS A 27 1.89 9.70 7.88
N SER A 28 1.15 8.64 8.19
CA SER A 28 1.56 7.50 9.02
C SER A 28 1.63 7.78 10.53
N VAL A 29 1.51 6.70 11.29
CA VAL A 29 1.42 6.74 12.76
C VAL A 29 2.71 7.17 13.46
N GLY A 30 3.88 6.93 12.88
CA GLY A 30 5.15 7.36 13.46
C GLY A 30 5.27 8.88 13.53
N PRO A 31 5.21 9.60 12.41
CA PRO A 31 5.18 11.07 12.37
C PRO A 31 4.03 11.68 13.16
N ALA A 32 2.87 11.00 13.25
CA ALA A 32 1.70 11.48 14.01
C ALA A 32 1.97 11.66 15.52
N LEU A 33 3.08 11.11 16.04
CA LEU A 33 3.55 11.38 17.41
C LEU A 33 3.71 12.89 17.69
N PHE A 34 4.03 13.66 16.68
CA PHE A 34 4.24 15.11 16.82
C PHE A 34 2.98 15.97 16.63
N THR A 35 1.81 15.34 16.46
CA THR A 35 0.52 16.06 16.34
C THR A 35 0.25 17.02 17.51
N PRO A 36 0.47 16.63 18.79
CA PRO A 36 0.25 17.55 19.91
C PRO A 36 1.14 18.78 19.85
N LEU A 37 2.42 18.62 19.46
CA LEU A 37 3.36 19.71 19.31
C LEU A 37 2.93 20.68 18.21
N ALA A 38 2.54 20.17 17.05
CA ALA A 38 2.01 20.98 15.95
C ALA A 38 0.76 21.78 16.38
N ARG A 39 -0.12 21.12 17.13
CA ARG A 39 -1.32 21.76 17.71
C ARG A 39 -0.97 22.87 18.72
N ALA A 40 0.04 22.65 19.57
CA ALA A 40 0.52 23.65 20.52
C ALA A 40 1.05 24.92 19.83
N PHE A 41 1.65 24.76 18.64
CA PHE A 41 2.01 25.91 17.78
C PHE A 41 0.84 26.52 17.01
N GLY A 42 -0.42 26.06 17.24
CA GLY A 42 -1.62 26.59 16.62
C GLY A 42 -1.86 26.14 15.18
N LEU A 43 -1.11 25.12 14.70
CA LEU A 43 -1.31 24.54 13.38
C LEU A 43 -2.58 23.70 13.33
N ARG A 44 -3.24 23.63 12.17
CA ARG A 44 -4.31 22.67 11.88
C ARG A 44 -3.70 21.41 11.31
N VAL A 45 -4.03 20.28 11.92
CA VAL A 45 -3.37 18.99 11.61
C VAL A 45 -4.38 18.01 11.05
N VAL A 46 -4.10 17.49 9.87
CA VAL A 46 -4.77 16.31 9.32
C VAL A 46 -3.81 15.12 9.37
N VAL A 47 -4.31 13.96 9.76
CA VAL A 47 -3.50 12.73 9.84
C VAL A 47 -4.09 11.67 8.92
N THR A 48 -3.26 11.09 8.02
CA THR A 48 -3.63 9.90 7.25
C THR A 48 -2.97 8.65 7.83
N HIS A 49 -3.81 7.68 8.17
CA HIS A 49 -3.40 6.36 8.63
C HIS A 49 -3.30 5.41 7.44
N HIS A 50 -2.07 4.98 7.10
CA HIS A 50 -1.81 4.09 5.98
C HIS A 50 -1.72 2.61 6.37
N LEU A 51 -1.19 2.31 7.55
CA LEU A 51 -0.96 0.95 8.02
C LEU A 51 -0.64 0.96 9.53
N ALA A 52 -1.12 -0.04 10.26
CA ALA A 52 -0.74 -0.29 11.65
C ALA A 52 0.70 -0.84 11.74
N ASN A 53 1.67 0.03 11.48
CA ASN A 53 3.09 -0.34 11.34
C ASN A 53 3.67 -1.09 12.56
N TYR A 54 3.09 -0.93 13.76
CA TYR A 54 3.52 -1.63 14.97
C TYR A 54 3.19 -3.13 14.96
N GLU A 55 2.36 -3.61 14.04
CA GLU A 55 2.09 -5.04 13.83
C GLU A 55 3.23 -5.72 13.07
N ASN A 56 4.10 -4.96 12.41
CA ASN A 56 5.26 -5.50 11.72
C ASN A 56 6.32 -5.98 12.73
N LYS A 57 6.81 -7.22 12.55
CA LYS A 57 7.80 -7.88 13.41
C LYS A 57 9.16 -7.18 13.46
N LYS A 58 9.49 -6.35 12.47
CA LYS A 58 10.75 -5.59 12.43
C LYS A 58 10.92 -4.62 13.60
N TRP A 59 9.82 -4.21 14.24
CA TRP A 59 9.85 -3.29 15.35
C TRP A 59 9.99 -4.03 16.68
N GLY A 60 11.04 -3.73 17.44
CA GLY A 60 11.17 -4.19 18.82
C GLY A 60 10.08 -3.60 19.74
N PRO A 61 10.00 -4.04 21.02
CA PRO A 61 8.94 -3.61 21.95
C PRO A 61 8.82 -2.09 22.08
N ILE A 62 9.95 -1.39 22.22
CA ILE A 62 9.99 0.09 22.34
C ILE A 62 9.47 0.74 21.06
N GLY A 63 9.92 0.28 19.89
CA GLY A 63 9.45 0.82 18.61
C GLY A 63 7.94 0.64 18.43
N ARG A 64 7.38 -0.51 18.81
CA ARG A 64 5.93 -0.76 18.79
C ARG A 64 5.17 0.16 19.74
N LEU A 65 5.71 0.39 20.94
CA LEU A 65 5.10 1.31 21.91
C LEU A 65 5.05 2.73 21.37
N ILE A 66 6.17 3.23 20.79
CA ILE A 66 6.24 4.57 20.18
C ILE A 66 5.25 4.70 19.03
N LEU A 67 5.13 3.69 18.16
CA LEU A 67 4.19 3.71 17.04
C LEU A 67 2.72 3.68 17.52
N ARG A 68 2.40 2.90 18.55
CA ARG A 68 1.06 2.90 19.17
C ARG A 68 0.73 4.25 19.83
N LEU A 69 1.72 4.84 20.51
CA LEU A 69 1.55 6.18 21.06
C LEU A 69 1.32 7.21 19.95
N GLY A 70 2.09 7.15 18.86
CA GLY A 70 1.90 8.02 17.70
C GLY A 70 0.52 7.87 17.07
N GLU A 71 0.00 6.65 16.93
CA GLU A 71 -1.38 6.41 16.50
C GLU A 71 -2.39 7.06 17.47
N ARG A 72 -2.25 6.80 18.76
CA ARG A 72 -3.15 7.32 19.78
C ARG A 72 -3.19 8.85 19.77
N VAL A 73 -2.04 9.51 19.82
CA VAL A 73 -2.00 10.99 19.87
C VAL A 73 -2.40 11.59 18.52
N GLY A 74 -2.02 10.98 17.41
CA GLY A 74 -2.48 11.39 16.09
C GLY A 74 -4.00 11.34 15.96
N MET A 75 -4.62 10.23 16.36
CA MET A 75 -6.08 10.08 16.33
C MET A 75 -6.79 11.01 17.33
N SER A 76 -6.20 11.26 18.49
CA SER A 76 -6.85 12.11 19.51
C SER A 76 -6.74 13.60 19.21
N PHE A 77 -5.59 14.06 18.72
CA PHE A 77 -5.28 15.50 18.61
C PHE A 77 -5.42 16.08 17.20
N ALA A 78 -5.55 15.27 16.15
CA ALA A 78 -5.77 15.79 14.80
C ALA A 78 -7.12 16.50 14.66
N ASP A 79 -7.17 17.53 13.81
CA ASP A 79 -8.41 18.22 13.41
C ASP A 79 -9.17 17.42 12.35
N GLY A 80 -8.45 16.73 11.45
CA GLY A 80 -9.02 15.81 10.46
C GLY A 80 -8.29 14.48 10.46
N ARG A 81 -9.01 13.39 10.21
CA ARG A 81 -8.46 12.02 10.21
C ARG A 81 -8.91 11.29 8.97
N ILE A 82 -7.94 10.68 8.29
CA ILE A 82 -8.13 9.90 7.08
C ILE A 82 -7.58 8.49 7.31
N ALA A 83 -8.30 7.48 6.87
CA ALA A 83 -7.80 6.10 6.76
C ALA A 83 -7.91 5.63 5.30
N VAL A 84 -6.91 4.87 4.83
CA VAL A 84 -6.85 4.42 3.43
C VAL A 84 -7.73 3.20 3.15
N SER A 85 -8.35 2.62 4.17
CA SER A 85 -9.27 1.48 4.03
C SER A 85 -10.36 1.54 5.08
N ALA A 86 -11.51 0.91 4.80
CA ALA A 86 -12.62 0.82 5.74
C ALA A 86 -12.20 0.02 6.97
N VAL A 87 -11.44 -1.06 6.79
CA VAL A 87 -10.89 -1.88 7.89
C VAL A 87 -10.11 -1.02 8.89
N LEU A 88 -9.22 -0.15 8.38
CA LEU A 88 -8.45 0.76 9.25
C LEU A 88 -9.35 1.83 9.86
N GLY A 89 -10.23 2.44 9.06
CA GLY A 89 -11.11 3.53 9.49
C GLY A 89 -12.05 3.08 10.62
N GLU A 90 -12.73 1.96 10.45
CA GLU A 90 -13.61 1.39 11.47
C GLU A 90 -12.87 1.03 12.76
N ARG A 91 -11.67 0.44 12.62
CA ARG A 91 -10.80 0.16 13.75
C ARG A 91 -10.48 1.42 14.54
N MET A 92 -10.09 2.52 13.85
CA MET A 92 -9.78 3.80 14.49
C MET A 92 -11.01 4.42 15.15
N GLN A 93 -12.16 4.40 14.47
CA GLN A 93 -13.43 4.89 15.04
C GLN A 93 -13.82 4.14 16.31
N ARG A 94 -13.74 2.81 16.30
CA ARG A 94 -14.07 1.97 17.48
C ARG A 94 -13.08 2.19 18.63
N THR A 95 -11.78 2.26 18.32
CA THR A 95 -10.72 2.33 19.35
C THR A 95 -10.64 3.70 20.00
N TYR A 96 -10.74 4.78 19.20
CA TYR A 96 -10.51 6.15 19.68
C TYR A 96 -11.79 6.97 19.81
N ARG A 97 -12.92 6.46 19.36
CA ARG A 97 -14.24 7.13 19.36
C ARG A 97 -14.21 8.50 18.69
N VAL A 98 -13.50 8.59 17.55
CA VAL A 98 -13.31 9.81 16.77
C VAL A 98 -13.82 9.60 15.34
N PRO A 99 -14.34 10.64 14.67
CA PRO A 99 -14.70 10.54 13.26
C PRO A 99 -13.44 10.36 12.41
N VAL A 100 -13.50 9.41 11.48
CA VAL A 100 -12.45 9.12 10.50
C VAL A 100 -13.08 9.05 9.12
N VAL A 101 -12.52 9.76 8.16
CA VAL A 101 -12.95 9.73 6.76
C VAL A 101 -12.15 8.66 6.03
N ILE A 102 -12.83 7.76 5.34
CA ILE A 102 -12.16 6.71 4.56
C ILE A 102 -11.90 7.27 3.17
N ILE A 103 -10.64 7.44 2.81
CA ILE A 103 -10.19 7.88 1.50
C ILE A 103 -9.15 6.88 1.01
N PRO A 104 -9.47 6.03 0.02
CA PRO A 104 -8.55 5.02 -0.46
C PRO A 104 -7.32 5.65 -1.14
N ASN A 105 -6.27 4.85 -1.34
CA ASN A 105 -5.16 5.26 -2.18
C ASN A 105 -5.64 5.40 -3.64
N GLY A 106 -5.06 6.36 -4.34
CA GLY A 106 -5.29 6.52 -5.77
C GLY A 106 -4.31 5.68 -6.59
N VAL A 107 -4.66 5.50 -7.85
CA VAL A 107 -3.79 4.90 -8.86
C VAL A 107 -3.87 5.73 -10.15
N GLY A 108 -2.75 5.83 -10.87
CA GLY A 108 -2.70 6.50 -12.17
C GLY A 108 -3.46 5.71 -13.25
N ARG A 109 -3.97 6.39 -14.26
CA ARG A 109 -4.53 5.71 -15.43
C ARG A 109 -3.47 4.84 -16.09
N PRO A 110 -3.77 3.57 -16.39
CA PRO A 110 -2.79 2.63 -16.92
C PRO A 110 -2.35 3.05 -18.33
N ARG A 111 -1.05 3.11 -18.53
CA ARG A 111 -0.47 3.27 -19.86
C ARG A 111 -0.15 1.88 -20.41
N LYS A 112 -1.09 1.26 -21.10
CA LYS A 112 -0.88 -0.04 -21.75
C LYS A 112 0.12 0.10 -22.90
N LEU A 113 1.24 -0.60 -22.79
CA LEU A 113 2.33 -0.53 -23.78
C LEU A 113 2.30 -1.76 -24.67
N ARG A 114 2.55 -1.54 -25.98
CA ARG A 114 2.75 -2.64 -26.94
C ARG A 114 4.20 -3.16 -26.93
N SER A 115 5.11 -2.39 -26.37
CA SER A 115 6.53 -2.77 -26.23
C SER A 115 6.67 -4.04 -25.38
N THR A 116 7.65 -4.86 -25.73
CA THR A 116 8.09 -6.04 -25.01
C THR A 116 9.60 -6.02 -24.72
N LYS A 117 10.23 -4.83 -24.78
CA LYS A 117 11.68 -4.68 -24.61
C LYS A 117 12.16 -5.14 -23.22
N VAL A 118 11.42 -4.77 -22.18
CA VAL A 118 11.74 -5.19 -20.81
C VAL A 118 11.52 -6.69 -20.66
N LEU A 119 10.43 -7.21 -21.21
CA LEU A 119 10.17 -8.65 -21.20
C LEU A 119 11.32 -9.42 -21.84
N THR A 120 11.72 -9.02 -23.04
CA THR A 120 12.83 -9.65 -23.80
C THR A 120 14.14 -9.61 -23.01
N ALA A 121 14.46 -8.48 -22.36
CA ALA A 121 15.69 -8.33 -21.59
C ALA A 121 15.78 -9.30 -20.40
N PHE A 122 14.62 -9.72 -19.84
CA PHE A 122 14.54 -10.68 -18.73
C PHE A 122 14.06 -12.07 -19.16
N GLY A 123 13.92 -12.30 -20.46
CA GLY A 123 13.46 -13.60 -21.01
C GLY A 123 12.02 -13.93 -20.58
N LEU A 124 11.16 -12.93 -20.41
CA LEU A 124 9.73 -13.08 -20.13
C LEU A 124 8.93 -13.10 -21.43
N GLU A 125 7.82 -13.82 -21.43
CA GLU A 125 6.88 -13.87 -22.55
C GLU A 125 5.55 -13.20 -22.17
N PRO A 126 4.93 -12.43 -23.07
CA PRO A 126 3.62 -11.83 -22.81
C PRO A 126 2.58 -12.86 -22.34
N ALA A 127 1.85 -12.52 -21.30
CA ALA A 127 0.82 -13.34 -20.65
C ALA A 127 1.30 -14.68 -20.06
N ARG A 128 2.61 -14.93 -20.05
CA ARG A 128 3.22 -16.18 -19.53
C ARG A 128 4.21 -15.94 -18.41
N TYR A 129 3.88 -15.05 -17.48
CA TYR A 129 4.63 -14.91 -16.22
C TYR A 129 3.73 -14.48 -15.09
N VAL A 130 4.12 -14.92 -13.91
CA VAL A 130 3.60 -14.48 -12.61
C VAL A 130 4.35 -13.22 -12.23
N LEU A 131 3.67 -12.11 -11.98
CA LEU A 131 4.26 -10.85 -11.57
C LEU A 131 4.01 -10.60 -10.07
N THR A 132 5.04 -10.22 -9.32
CA THR A 132 4.89 -9.58 -8.01
C THR A 132 5.70 -8.29 -7.97
N VAL A 133 5.11 -7.23 -7.42
CA VAL A 133 5.74 -5.92 -7.29
C VAL A 133 5.65 -5.49 -5.83
N ALA A 134 6.78 -5.55 -5.12
CA ALA A 134 6.84 -5.18 -3.71
C ALA A 134 8.30 -4.98 -3.27
N ARG A 135 8.51 -4.18 -2.22
CA ARG A 135 9.79 -4.18 -1.51
C ARG A 135 10.08 -5.57 -0.96
N LEU A 136 11.35 -5.95 -0.91
CA LEU A 136 11.78 -7.22 -0.29
C LEU A 136 11.69 -7.08 1.24
N ASP A 137 10.51 -7.34 1.77
CA ASP A 137 10.15 -7.20 3.19
C ASP A 137 9.38 -8.45 3.65
N GLU A 138 9.62 -8.90 4.88
CA GLU A 138 9.04 -10.14 5.44
C GLU A 138 7.51 -10.15 5.35
N GLN A 139 6.86 -9.01 5.56
CA GLN A 139 5.40 -8.90 5.45
C GLN A 139 4.86 -9.16 4.03
N LYS A 140 5.71 -9.00 3.00
CA LYS A 140 5.33 -9.25 1.58
C LYS A 140 5.44 -10.72 1.18
N ARG A 141 6.11 -11.55 1.99
CA ARG A 141 6.17 -13.01 1.91
C ARG A 141 6.62 -13.57 0.54
N GLN A 142 7.57 -12.90 -0.11
CA GLN A 142 8.12 -13.37 -1.39
C GLN A 142 8.74 -14.77 -1.28
N LEU A 143 9.31 -15.13 -0.12
CA LEU A 143 9.84 -16.49 0.11
C LEU A 143 8.75 -17.56 0.00
N ASP A 144 7.52 -17.26 0.45
CA ASP A 144 6.42 -18.21 0.33
C ASP A 144 5.99 -18.37 -1.12
N LEU A 145 5.99 -17.27 -1.89
CA LEU A 145 5.70 -17.31 -3.31
C LEU A 145 6.75 -18.14 -4.08
N ILE A 146 8.04 -17.93 -3.80
CA ILE A 146 9.12 -18.73 -4.41
C ILE A 146 8.97 -20.22 -4.02
N LYS A 147 8.70 -20.51 -2.75
CA LYS A 147 8.49 -21.90 -2.28
C LYS A 147 7.26 -22.55 -2.91
N ALA A 148 6.18 -21.79 -3.10
CA ALA A 148 4.98 -22.30 -3.78
C ALA A 148 5.27 -22.59 -5.25
N TYR A 149 5.96 -21.68 -5.92
CA TYR A 149 6.36 -21.83 -7.32
C TYR A 149 7.32 -23.03 -7.50
N ALA A 150 8.29 -23.23 -6.63
CA ALA A 150 9.23 -24.36 -6.66
C ALA A 150 8.56 -25.74 -6.47
N ARG A 151 7.33 -25.81 -5.96
CA ARG A 151 6.56 -27.06 -5.84
C ARG A 151 5.83 -27.45 -7.13
N ILE A 152 5.82 -26.59 -8.13
CA ILE A 152 5.12 -26.84 -9.39
C ILE A 152 6.08 -27.57 -10.33
N PRO A 153 5.77 -28.78 -10.77
CA PRO A 153 6.61 -29.49 -11.73
C PRO A 153 6.60 -28.78 -13.09
N SER A 154 7.78 -28.40 -13.60
CA SER A 154 7.95 -27.77 -14.90
C SER A 154 6.93 -26.63 -15.17
N PRO A 155 6.93 -25.57 -14.36
CA PRO A 155 5.95 -24.49 -14.51
C PRO A 155 6.07 -23.86 -15.91
N PRO A 156 4.95 -23.67 -16.63
CA PRO A 156 4.99 -23.15 -18.00
C PRO A 156 5.22 -21.63 -18.05
N TRP A 157 5.12 -20.95 -16.93
CA TRP A 157 5.27 -19.50 -16.80
C TRP A 157 6.40 -19.16 -15.82
N LYS A 158 7.19 -18.15 -16.12
CA LYS A 158 8.21 -17.64 -15.20
C LYS A 158 7.63 -16.88 -14.03
N LEU A 159 8.36 -16.82 -12.93
CA LEU A 159 8.05 -15.97 -11.78
C LEU A 159 8.94 -14.69 -11.82
N ALA A 160 8.34 -13.55 -12.03
CA ALA A 160 8.98 -12.24 -12.09
C ALA A 160 8.81 -11.46 -10.78
N LEU A 161 9.92 -11.22 -10.08
CA LEU A 161 9.94 -10.49 -8.81
C LEU A 161 10.49 -9.08 -9.06
N VAL A 162 9.63 -8.07 -8.94
CA VAL A 162 9.99 -6.66 -9.07
C VAL A 162 10.05 -6.01 -7.70
N GLY A 163 11.18 -5.36 -7.41
CA GLY A 163 11.40 -4.61 -6.19
C GLY A 163 12.81 -4.74 -5.68
N GLY A 164 13.10 -4.02 -4.61
CA GLY A 164 14.40 -4.02 -3.94
C GLY A 164 14.21 -3.93 -2.44
N ALA A 165 15.31 -3.98 -1.71
CA ALA A 165 15.34 -3.68 -0.29
C ALA A 165 15.76 -2.22 -0.08
N ASP A 166 15.08 -1.50 0.81
CA ASP A 166 15.48 -0.13 1.19
C ASP A 166 16.80 -0.15 1.99
N TYR A 167 17.13 -1.29 2.58
CA TYR A 167 18.37 -1.53 3.34
C TYR A 167 18.71 -3.03 3.28
N ALA A 168 19.98 -3.36 3.51
CA ALA A 168 20.42 -4.75 3.56
C ALA A 168 19.77 -5.49 4.73
N SER A 169 18.79 -6.34 4.43
CA SER A 169 18.09 -7.17 5.42
C SER A 169 18.40 -8.65 5.23
N VAL A 170 18.30 -9.42 6.31
CA VAL A 170 18.42 -10.89 6.26
C VAL A 170 17.38 -11.47 5.32
N TYR A 171 16.15 -10.96 5.38
CA TYR A 171 15.06 -11.42 4.53
C TYR A 171 15.32 -11.15 3.04
N ALA A 172 15.79 -9.95 2.68
CA ALA A 172 16.10 -9.62 1.30
C ALA A 172 17.21 -10.53 0.72
N ARG A 173 18.26 -10.81 1.51
CA ARG A 173 19.30 -11.77 1.10
C ARG A 173 18.74 -13.17 0.89
N ALA A 174 17.87 -13.63 1.80
CA ALA A 174 17.22 -14.93 1.66
C ALA A 174 16.31 -15.01 0.41
N VAL A 175 15.60 -13.93 0.05
CA VAL A 175 14.81 -13.86 -1.19
C VAL A 175 15.72 -13.97 -2.41
N VAL A 176 16.83 -13.22 -2.45
CA VAL A 176 17.79 -13.27 -3.56
C VAL A 176 18.37 -14.68 -3.70
N GLN A 177 18.79 -15.30 -2.59
CA GLN A 177 19.32 -16.67 -2.59
C GLN A 177 18.27 -17.68 -3.07
N ALA A 178 17.04 -17.60 -2.57
CA ALA A 178 15.96 -18.51 -2.97
C ALA A 178 15.61 -18.35 -4.45
N ALA A 179 15.55 -17.13 -4.95
CA ALA A 179 15.29 -16.86 -6.36
C ALA A 179 16.40 -17.42 -7.26
N SER A 180 17.67 -17.21 -6.90
CA SER A 180 18.82 -17.75 -7.66
C SER A 180 18.90 -19.29 -7.64
N ALA A 181 18.34 -19.93 -6.62
CA ALA A 181 18.32 -21.39 -6.47
C ALA A 181 17.10 -22.06 -7.12
N THR A 182 16.13 -21.27 -7.64
CA THR A 182 14.90 -21.78 -8.22
C THR A 182 14.86 -21.46 -9.70
N ALA A 183 14.75 -22.47 -10.56
CA ALA A 183 14.64 -22.29 -12.00
C ALA A 183 13.43 -21.40 -12.35
N ASP A 184 13.57 -20.60 -13.41
CA ASP A 184 12.52 -19.71 -13.94
C ASP A 184 12.00 -18.64 -12.97
N VAL A 185 12.71 -18.37 -11.87
CA VAL A 185 12.48 -17.21 -11.01
C VAL A 185 13.45 -16.09 -11.40
N VAL A 186 12.91 -14.94 -11.78
CA VAL A 186 13.68 -13.79 -12.28
C VAL A 186 13.53 -12.61 -11.33
N LEU A 187 14.67 -12.11 -10.83
CA LEU A 187 14.73 -10.88 -10.05
C LEU A 187 14.97 -9.70 -10.99
N LEU A 188 13.98 -8.80 -11.12
CA LEU A 188 14.07 -7.64 -12.01
C LEU A 188 14.65 -6.39 -11.31
N GLY A 189 14.93 -6.45 -10.02
CA GLY A 189 15.28 -5.27 -9.25
C GLY A 189 14.13 -4.25 -9.20
N ARG A 190 14.45 -3.00 -8.87
CA ARG A 190 13.45 -1.92 -8.83
C ARG A 190 13.15 -1.44 -10.25
N GLN A 191 11.89 -1.54 -10.66
CA GLN A 191 11.38 -1.02 -11.92
C GLN A 191 10.40 0.12 -11.67
N THR A 192 10.40 1.12 -12.54
CA THR A 192 9.53 2.30 -12.47
C THR A 192 9.13 2.77 -13.86
N GLY A 193 8.17 3.69 -13.97
CA GLY A 193 7.79 4.34 -15.23
C GLY A 193 7.34 3.35 -16.29
N GLU A 194 7.87 3.50 -17.51
CA GLU A 194 7.47 2.67 -18.66
C GLU A 194 7.81 1.19 -18.46
N ALA A 195 8.95 0.88 -17.86
CA ALA A 195 9.35 -0.51 -17.61
C ALA A 195 8.33 -1.23 -16.71
N LEU A 196 7.90 -0.59 -15.63
CA LEU A 196 6.87 -1.14 -14.74
C LEU A 196 5.51 -1.24 -15.44
N SER A 197 5.16 -0.23 -16.25
CA SER A 197 3.92 -0.23 -17.06
C SER A 197 3.90 -1.38 -18.07
N GLU A 198 5.03 -1.68 -18.72
CA GLU A 198 5.18 -2.82 -19.63
C GLU A 198 4.94 -4.15 -18.89
N LEU A 199 5.54 -4.29 -17.70
CA LEU A 199 5.38 -5.50 -16.88
C LEU A 199 3.93 -5.72 -16.44
N TYR A 200 3.21 -4.69 -16.00
CA TYR A 200 1.78 -4.84 -15.68
C TYR A 200 0.91 -5.10 -16.91
N THR A 201 1.25 -4.46 -18.05
CA THR A 201 0.49 -4.64 -19.31
C THR A 201 0.45 -6.09 -19.75
N HIS A 202 1.57 -6.77 -19.63
CA HIS A 202 1.76 -8.12 -20.19
C HIS A 202 1.77 -9.23 -19.14
N ALA A 203 1.56 -8.93 -17.85
CA ALA A 203 1.50 -9.97 -16.83
C ALA A 203 0.35 -10.95 -17.08
N GLY A 204 0.62 -12.26 -16.92
CA GLY A 204 -0.42 -13.29 -16.94
C GLY A 204 -1.26 -13.26 -15.67
N VAL A 205 -0.62 -13.11 -14.52
CA VAL A 205 -1.24 -12.96 -13.20
C VAL A 205 -0.36 -12.11 -12.29
N PHE A 206 -0.98 -11.31 -11.46
CA PHE A 206 -0.30 -10.60 -10.38
C PHE A 206 -0.51 -11.31 -9.03
N VAL A 207 0.55 -11.51 -8.26
CA VAL A 207 0.48 -12.21 -6.97
C VAL A 207 1.05 -11.37 -5.85
N LEU A 208 0.28 -11.21 -4.76
CA LEU A 208 0.76 -10.55 -3.55
C LEU A 208 0.29 -11.33 -2.30
N PRO A 209 1.13 -12.23 -1.73
CA PRO A 209 0.78 -13.08 -0.60
C PRO A 209 1.05 -12.41 0.75
N SER A 210 0.97 -11.10 0.84
CA SER A 210 1.31 -10.30 2.03
C SER A 210 0.55 -10.75 3.27
N SER A 211 1.21 -10.70 4.42
CA SER A 211 0.57 -10.96 5.72
C SER A 211 -0.14 -9.74 6.30
N HIS A 212 0.29 -8.53 5.94
CA HIS A 212 -0.25 -7.26 6.46
C HIS A 212 -0.19 -6.19 5.39
N GLU A 213 -1.30 -5.48 5.19
CA GLU A 213 -1.44 -4.33 4.30
C GLU A 213 -2.39 -3.30 4.91
N GLY A 214 -2.25 -2.05 4.47
CA GLY A 214 -3.28 -1.03 4.69
C GLY A 214 -4.22 -0.96 3.48
N GLN A 215 -3.65 -0.61 2.34
CA GLN A 215 -4.22 -0.75 1.00
C GLN A 215 -3.04 -0.76 0.03
N PRO A 216 -2.68 -1.91 -0.54
CA PRO A 216 -1.46 -2.07 -1.33
C PRO A 216 -1.60 -1.43 -2.72
N ILE A 217 -0.83 -0.38 -2.98
CA ILE A 217 -0.84 0.33 -4.27
C ILE A 217 -0.51 -0.61 -5.43
N ALA A 218 0.42 -1.56 -5.25
CA ALA A 218 0.78 -2.51 -6.31
C ALA A 218 -0.40 -3.40 -6.77
N VAL A 219 -1.35 -3.73 -5.87
CA VAL A 219 -2.60 -4.42 -6.24
C VAL A 219 -3.51 -3.48 -7.02
N LEU A 220 -3.65 -2.21 -6.57
CA LEU A 220 -4.44 -1.22 -7.31
C LEU A 220 -3.88 -0.99 -8.71
N GLU A 221 -2.54 -0.92 -8.85
CA GLU A 221 -1.87 -0.84 -10.16
C GLU A 221 -2.19 -2.06 -11.00
N ALA A 222 -1.99 -3.29 -10.51
CA ALA A 222 -2.28 -4.51 -11.25
C ALA A 222 -3.74 -4.54 -11.77
N MET A 223 -4.69 -4.15 -10.91
CA MET A 223 -6.11 -4.07 -11.27
C MET A 223 -6.40 -2.96 -12.28
N SER A 224 -5.71 -1.82 -12.19
CA SER A 224 -5.85 -0.76 -13.19
C SER A 224 -5.45 -1.22 -14.59
N TYR A 225 -4.48 -2.14 -14.69
CA TYR A 225 -4.12 -2.80 -15.95
C TYR A 225 -5.07 -3.97 -16.32
N GLY A 226 -6.03 -4.30 -15.46
CA GLY A 226 -6.94 -5.42 -15.64
C GLY A 226 -6.32 -6.79 -15.35
N CYS A 227 -5.14 -6.86 -14.72
CA CYS A 227 -4.48 -8.12 -14.39
C CYS A 227 -5.35 -8.98 -13.46
N PRO A 228 -5.47 -10.30 -13.73
CA PRO A 228 -5.94 -11.24 -12.73
C PRO A 228 -5.05 -11.21 -11.50
N THR A 229 -5.62 -11.36 -10.30
CA THR A 229 -4.84 -11.27 -9.08
C THR A 229 -5.01 -12.50 -8.19
N ILE A 230 -3.91 -12.97 -7.58
CA ILE A 230 -3.91 -13.94 -6.47
C ILE A 230 -3.37 -13.20 -5.24
N LEU A 231 -4.20 -13.08 -4.23
CA LEU A 231 -3.91 -12.29 -3.04
C LEU A 231 -4.03 -13.15 -1.78
N SER A 232 -3.31 -12.81 -0.74
CA SER A 232 -3.59 -13.40 0.57
C SER A 232 -4.96 -12.98 1.07
N ASP A 233 -5.63 -13.89 1.80
CA ASP A 233 -6.93 -13.67 2.40
C ASP A 233 -6.81 -12.83 3.67
N ILE A 234 -6.67 -11.51 3.47
CA ILE A 234 -6.66 -10.51 4.53
C ILE A 234 -7.72 -9.44 4.25
N PRO A 235 -8.30 -8.82 5.30
CA PRO A 235 -9.38 -7.86 5.12
C PRO A 235 -9.06 -6.72 4.13
N PRO A 236 -7.85 -6.08 4.14
CA PRO A 236 -7.55 -5.03 3.18
C PRO A 236 -7.53 -5.49 1.71
N HIS A 237 -7.18 -6.76 1.43
CA HIS A 237 -7.24 -7.31 0.08
C HIS A 237 -8.70 -7.56 -0.36
N ARG A 238 -9.52 -8.10 0.54
CA ARG A 238 -10.95 -8.32 0.25
C ARG A 238 -11.70 -7.01 0.02
N GLU A 239 -11.34 -5.96 0.75
CA GLU A 239 -11.95 -4.63 0.61
C GLU A 239 -11.75 -4.01 -0.77
N ILE A 240 -10.65 -4.33 -1.47
CA ILE A 240 -10.41 -3.83 -2.83
C ILE A 240 -11.49 -4.28 -3.81
N GLY A 241 -12.11 -5.44 -3.58
CA GLY A 241 -13.35 -5.85 -4.25
C GLY A 241 -13.22 -6.20 -5.73
N ALA A 242 -12.07 -6.74 -6.16
CA ALA A 242 -11.89 -7.19 -7.54
C ALA A 242 -12.66 -8.47 -7.82
N SER A 243 -13.49 -8.49 -8.86
CA SER A 243 -14.25 -9.67 -9.28
C SER A 243 -13.35 -10.82 -9.76
N ASN A 244 -12.15 -10.50 -10.28
CA ASN A 244 -11.16 -11.46 -10.75
C ASN A 244 -10.08 -11.81 -9.71
N ALA A 245 -10.20 -11.31 -8.46
CA ALA A 245 -9.29 -11.65 -7.39
C ALA A 245 -9.57 -13.05 -6.84
N GLN A 246 -8.48 -13.79 -6.65
CA GLN A 246 -8.50 -15.10 -6.01
C GLN A 246 -7.74 -15.00 -4.68
N PHE A 247 -8.27 -15.60 -3.63
CA PHE A 247 -7.70 -15.49 -2.31
C PHE A 247 -7.11 -16.82 -1.82
N VAL A 248 -5.97 -16.73 -1.12
CA VAL A 248 -5.29 -17.86 -0.49
C VAL A 248 -4.99 -17.52 0.98
N PRO A 249 -5.07 -18.49 1.91
CA PRO A 249 -4.72 -18.25 3.29
C PRO A 249 -3.28 -17.75 3.43
N VAL A 250 -3.04 -16.82 4.36
CA VAL A 250 -1.69 -16.30 4.63
C VAL A 250 -0.76 -17.44 5.04
N GLY A 251 0.35 -17.62 4.31
CA GLY A 251 1.36 -18.61 4.60
C GLY A 251 1.04 -20.02 4.15
N ASP A 252 -0.10 -20.26 3.54
CA ASP A 252 -0.42 -21.55 2.94
C ASP A 252 0.25 -21.69 1.57
N ILE A 253 1.47 -22.23 1.59
CA ILE A 253 2.30 -22.47 0.41
C ILE A 253 1.64 -23.47 -0.54
N THR A 254 0.93 -24.46 0.01
CA THR A 254 0.27 -25.50 -0.79
C THR A 254 -0.93 -24.93 -1.55
N ALA A 255 -1.80 -24.17 -0.87
CA ALA A 255 -2.92 -23.50 -1.52
C ALA A 255 -2.43 -22.50 -2.57
N LEU A 256 -1.34 -21.78 -2.30
CA LEU A 256 -0.75 -20.85 -3.27
C LEU A 256 -0.21 -21.58 -4.50
N ALA A 257 0.48 -22.70 -4.34
CA ALA A 257 0.97 -23.52 -5.46
C ALA A 257 -0.20 -24.07 -6.31
N GLN A 258 -1.24 -24.61 -5.67
CA GLN A 258 -2.45 -25.09 -6.35
C GLN A 258 -3.13 -23.99 -7.13
N ARG A 259 -3.22 -22.77 -6.56
CA ARG A 259 -3.83 -21.62 -7.21
C ARG A 259 -3.03 -21.16 -8.43
N LEU A 260 -1.70 -21.16 -8.33
CA LEU A 260 -0.81 -20.87 -9.46
C LEU A 260 -0.99 -21.90 -10.58
N MET A 261 -0.97 -23.21 -10.29
CA MET A 261 -1.21 -24.26 -11.28
C MET A 261 -2.55 -24.07 -11.99
N ALA A 262 -3.62 -23.87 -11.24
CA ALA A 262 -4.96 -23.64 -11.81
C ALA A 262 -5.02 -22.37 -12.69
N THR A 263 -4.11 -21.43 -12.50
CA THR A 263 -4.03 -20.22 -13.33
C THR A 263 -3.30 -20.48 -14.65
N PHE A 264 -2.32 -21.37 -14.66
CA PHE A 264 -1.57 -21.71 -15.87
C PHE A 264 -2.40 -22.45 -16.92
N ASP A 265 -3.41 -23.20 -16.47
CA ASP A 265 -4.30 -24.00 -17.32
C ASP A 265 -5.44 -23.16 -17.95
N VAL A 266 -5.60 -21.92 -17.50
CA VAL A 266 -6.68 -21.04 -18.00
C VAL A 266 -6.10 -20.00 -18.94
N GLU A 267 -6.72 -19.85 -20.12
CA GLU A 267 -6.40 -18.78 -21.06
C GLU A 267 -6.34 -17.41 -20.36
N PRO A 268 -5.52 -16.46 -20.83
CA PRO A 268 -5.36 -15.09 -20.25
C PRO A 268 -6.66 -14.26 -20.22
N SER A 269 -7.80 -14.86 -20.52
CA SER A 269 -9.15 -14.27 -20.63
C SER A 269 -9.76 -13.77 -19.32
N ARG A 270 -9.12 -14.04 -18.15
CA ARG A 270 -9.61 -13.55 -16.84
C ARG A 270 -9.24 -12.10 -16.51
N ARG A 271 -8.83 -11.32 -17.49
CA ARG A 271 -8.64 -9.89 -17.25
C ARG A 271 -10.00 -9.24 -16.93
N LEU A 272 -9.98 -8.21 -16.08
CA LEU A 272 -11.17 -7.38 -15.84
C LEU A 272 -11.69 -6.87 -17.18
N ASP A 273 -13.00 -6.94 -17.40
CA ASP A 273 -13.62 -6.32 -18.55
C ASP A 273 -13.48 -4.78 -18.48
N ALA A 274 -13.67 -4.10 -19.61
CA ALA A 274 -13.47 -2.66 -19.70
C ALA A 274 -14.39 -1.87 -18.75
N GLY A 275 -15.62 -2.35 -18.55
CA GLY A 275 -16.58 -1.69 -17.66
C GLY A 275 -16.22 -1.85 -16.19
N GLU A 276 -15.76 -3.02 -15.79
CA GLU A 276 -15.24 -3.26 -14.41
C GLU A 276 -13.99 -2.45 -14.15
N GLN A 277 -13.07 -2.40 -15.11
CA GLN A 277 -11.84 -1.62 -15.01
C GLN A 277 -12.15 -0.11 -14.88
N GLU A 278 -13.09 0.42 -15.65
CA GLU A 278 -13.49 1.82 -15.56
C GLU A 278 -14.17 2.14 -14.21
N ARG A 279 -15.05 1.27 -13.71
CA ARG A 279 -15.64 1.42 -12.35
C ARG A 279 -14.58 1.42 -11.27
N PHE A 280 -13.60 0.51 -11.37
CA PHE A 280 -12.47 0.45 -10.45
C PHE A 280 -11.65 1.75 -10.48
N MET A 281 -11.29 2.23 -11.68
CA MET A 281 -10.54 3.46 -11.88
C MET A 281 -11.25 4.68 -11.33
N LYS A 282 -12.58 4.79 -11.50
CA LYS A 282 -13.38 5.90 -10.96
C LYS A 282 -13.28 6.03 -9.44
N ASN A 283 -13.21 4.90 -8.74
CA ASN A 283 -13.11 4.88 -7.27
C ASN A 283 -11.69 5.19 -6.75
N HIS A 284 -10.66 5.01 -7.59
CA HIS A 284 -9.25 5.17 -7.23
C HIS A 284 -8.55 6.27 -8.07
N ASP A 285 -9.30 7.14 -8.74
CA ASP A 285 -8.74 8.26 -9.49
C ASP A 285 -8.13 9.31 -8.57
N TRP A 286 -6.89 9.75 -8.86
CA TRP A 286 -6.18 10.72 -8.05
C TRP A 286 -6.88 12.07 -7.92
N GLN A 287 -7.64 12.51 -8.93
CA GLN A 287 -8.39 13.77 -8.84
C GLN A 287 -9.53 13.66 -7.83
N GLU A 288 -10.24 12.53 -7.83
CA GLU A 288 -11.31 12.27 -6.85
C GLU A 288 -10.73 12.12 -5.44
N ILE A 289 -9.61 11.41 -5.28
CA ILE A 289 -8.89 11.27 -4.00
C ILE A 289 -8.46 12.65 -3.47
N ALA A 290 -7.87 13.49 -4.33
CA ALA A 290 -7.46 14.85 -3.97
C ALA A 290 -8.67 15.71 -3.57
N ARG A 291 -9.76 15.68 -4.33
CA ARG A 291 -11.00 16.40 -4.02
C ARG A 291 -11.56 16.01 -2.65
N ARG A 292 -11.61 14.72 -2.34
CA ARG A 292 -12.08 14.23 -1.03
C ARG A 292 -11.13 14.64 0.09
N THR A 293 -9.83 14.63 -0.14
CA THR A 293 -8.82 15.09 0.82
C THR A 293 -8.97 16.58 1.11
N VAL A 294 -9.18 17.41 0.08
CA VAL A 294 -9.48 18.86 0.24
C VAL A 294 -10.76 19.06 1.06
N GLY A 295 -11.77 18.23 0.90
CA GLY A 295 -12.99 18.27 1.73
C GLY A 295 -12.70 18.09 3.23
N VAL A 296 -11.76 17.18 3.58
CA VAL A 296 -11.30 17.03 4.97
C VAL A 296 -10.57 18.29 5.46
N TYR A 297 -9.72 18.91 4.62
CA TYR A 297 -9.04 20.16 4.97
C TYR A 297 -10.03 21.30 5.23
N GLN A 298 -11.02 21.46 4.38
CA GLN A 298 -12.07 22.49 4.54
C GLN A 298 -12.84 22.31 5.85
N THR A 299 -13.18 21.07 6.20
CA THR A 299 -13.83 20.74 7.46
C THR A 299 -12.95 21.08 8.67
N ALA A 300 -11.67 20.73 8.62
CA ALA A 300 -10.71 21.04 9.68
C ALA A 300 -10.52 22.55 9.88
N LEU A 301 -10.54 23.34 8.79
CA LEU A 301 -10.46 24.81 8.84
C LEU A 301 -11.74 25.45 9.36
N ALA A 302 -12.92 24.94 9.00
CA ALA A 302 -14.21 25.47 9.44
C ALA A 302 -14.42 25.37 10.96
N GLN A 303 -13.96 24.27 11.58
CA GLN A 303 -14.03 24.06 13.03
C GLN A 303 -13.33 25.17 13.83
N ARG A 304 -12.29 25.82 13.29
CA ARG A 304 -11.63 26.97 13.90
C ARG A 304 -12.50 28.21 13.94
N ARG A 305 -13.21 28.48 12.83
CA ARG A 305 -14.05 29.68 12.72
C ARG A 305 -15.18 29.64 13.73
N SER A 306 -15.77 28.49 13.97
CA SER A 306 -16.83 28.30 14.96
C SER A 306 -16.33 28.45 16.40
N ALA A 307 -15.16 27.90 16.74
CA ALA A 307 -14.56 28.03 18.06
C ALA A 307 -14.20 29.50 18.39
N ASN A 308 -13.63 30.25 17.43
CA ASN A 308 -13.27 31.66 17.61
C ASN A 308 -14.52 32.59 17.71
N ARG A 309 -15.66 32.24 17.08
CA ARG A 309 -16.90 33.00 17.21
C ARG A 309 -17.55 32.83 18.57
N LEU A 310 -17.36 31.69 19.23
CA LEU A 310 -17.89 31.40 20.56
C LEU A 310 -17.03 32.02 21.68
N SER A 311 -15.79 32.40 21.40
CA SER A 311 -14.84 32.98 22.35
C SER A 311 -14.82 34.49 22.37
N LEU A 312 -15.57 35.20 21.47
CA LEU A 312 -15.74 36.65 21.52
C LEU A 312 -16.78 36.96 22.59
N PRO A 313 -16.44 37.79 23.61
CA PRO A 313 -17.44 38.26 24.56
C PRO A 313 -18.53 39.05 23.78
N ARG A 314 -19.78 38.69 24.01
CA ARG A 314 -20.90 39.51 23.57
C ARG A 314 -20.80 40.83 24.37
N GLY A 315 -20.31 41.88 23.72
CA GLY A 315 -20.33 43.23 24.26
C GLY A 315 -21.73 43.78 24.32
#